data_b73955d600caa7647bfd815db499bf63
#
_entry.id   b73955d600caa7647bfd815db499bf63
#
_cell.length_a   1.000
_cell.length_b   1.000
_cell.length_c   1.000
_cell.angle_alpha   90.00
_cell.angle_beta   90.00
_cell.angle_gamma   90.00
#
_symmetry.space_group_name_H-M   'P 1'
#
loop_
_entity.id
_entity.type
_entity.pdbx_description
1 polymer ?
#
loop_
_entity_poly.entity_id
_entity_poly.type
_entity_poly.pdbx_seq_one_letter_code
_entity_poly.pdbx_strand_id
1 'polypeptide(L)'
;MTTRDRFIKTMNFEPVDCLPVLEWAPWWNLTVDRWKREGLTIRSMDGYSEYEALQLQMGLDLHAQSWISFTTAATPRAPSHGAPIITSMEEYEAIKPTLYPDNPLDDERMRLIARRQKEGSVVTWITLEGMFWGPRVLLGIEPHLYAFYDDPELMHTINRDITAFSMRVYEQVCEYFVPDFMTFAEDMSYNNGPMISEAQFNEFVLPYYRQMIPPMKERGTRVFVDSDGDISLALPWFVKAGVEGILPLERQAGVDLEKLREKYPKFLFIGHYDKMVMPKGEEAMRAEFERLLPVMRQGGFVPSVDHQTPPGVSLENYKIYARLLREYCEKAAQR
;
A
#
# COMPACT_ATOMS: atom_id res chain seq x y z
N MET A 1 16.05 18.93 4.10
CA MET A 1 15.36 18.36 2.91
C MET A 1 13.85 18.42 3.13
N THR A 2 13.04 18.46 2.05
CA THR A 2 11.59 18.33 2.16
C THR A 2 11.19 16.88 2.45
N THR A 3 9.94 16.65 2.89
CA THR A 3 9.38 15.30 3.08
C THR A 3 9.51 14.44 1.81
N ARG A 4 9.15 15.02 0.66
CA ARG A 4 9.24 14.36 -0.64
C ARG A 4 10.69 14.05 -1.04
N ASP A 5 11.62 14.98 -0.82
CA ASP A 5 13.04 14.74 -1.13
C ASP A 5 13.61 13.56 -0.33
N ARG A 6 13.27 13.48 0.96
CA ARG A 6 13.68 12.35 1.82
C ARG A 6 13.17 11.03 1.29
N PHE A 7 11.90 10.98 0.90
CA PHE A 7 11.29 9.77 0.33
C PHE A 7 11.98 9.34 -0.96
N ILE A 8 12.09 10.25 -1.95
CA ILE A 8 12.69 9.94 -3.24
C ILE A 8 14.15 9.49 -3.08
N LYS A 9 14.95 10.22 -2.28
CA LYS A 9 16.34 9.85 -2.03
C LYS A 9 16.48 8.52 -1.30
N THR A 10 15.63 8.26 -0.30
CA THR A 10 15.62 6.97 0.39
C THR A 10 15.33 5.82 -0.58
N MET A 11 14.34 5.99 -1.48
CA MET A 11 13.99 5.00 -2.49
C MET A 11 15.07 4.84 -3.57
N ASN A 12 15.91 5.83 -3.77
CA ASN A 12 17.07 5.78 -4.66
C ASN A 12 18.36 5.29 -3.96
N PHE A 13 18.32 4.90 -2.69
CA PHE A 13 19.50 4.53 -1.89
C PHE A 13 20.51 5.67 -1.74
N GLU A 14 20.06 6.92 -1.85
CA GLU A 14 20.86 8.12 -1.69
C GLU A 14 20.90 8.57 -0.23
N PRO A 15 21.95 9.31 0.19
CA PRO A 15 22.03 9.88 1.54
C PRO A 15 20.91 10.90 1.81
N VAL A 16 20.36 10.85 3.03
CA VAL A 16 19.34 11.77 3.54
C VAL A 16 19.75 12.34 4.90
N ASP A 17 19.14 13.45 5.30
CA ASP A 17 19.32 14.03 6.64
C ASP A 17 18.50 13.27 7.70
N CYS A 18 17.42 12.65 7.29
CA CYS A 18 16.53 11.81 8.07
C CYS A 18 15.78 10.89 7.09
N LEU A 19 15.52 9.62 7.45
CA LEU A 19 14.61 8.80 6.67
C LEU A 19 13.19 9.37 6.76
N PRO A 20 12.30 9.07 5.79
CA PRO A 20 10.89 9.46 5.89
C PRO A 20 10.26 8.94 7.18
N VAL A 21 9.68 9.83 7.98
CA VAL A 21 8.95 9.49 9.21
C VAL A 21 7.49 9.27 8.84
N LEU A 22 7.24 8.25 8.06
CA LEU A 22 6.00 8.02 7.36
C LEU A 22 5.27 6.80 7.92
N GLU A 23 3.98 6.95 8.23
CA GLU A 23 3.10 5.84 8.59
C GLU A 23 2.20 5.51 7.40
N TRP A 24 2.47 4.39 6.74
CA TRP A 24 1.76 4.00 5.51
C TRP A 24 0.30 3.59 5.81
N ALA A 25 0.07 2.90 6.95
CA ALA A 25 -1.23 2.33 7.27
C ALA A 25 -2.13 3.32 8.01
N PRO A 26 -3.40 3.48 7.61
CA PRO A 26 -4.37 4.20 8.41
C PRO A 26 -4.61 3.47 9.75
N TRP A 27 -5.05 4.22 10.77
CA TRP A 27 -5.45 3.61 12.04
C TRP A 27 -6.87 3.02 11.94
N TRP A 28 -7.12 1.93 12.63
CA TRP A 28 -8.48 1.44 12.74
C TRP A 28 -9.37 2.49 13.41
N ASN A 29 -10.62 2.56 12.99
CA ASN A 29 -11.61 3.44 13.62
C ASN A 29 -11.72 3.17 15.14
N LEU A 30 -11.72 1.89 15.55
CA LEU A 30 -11.74 1.51 16.96
C LEU A 30 -10.50 1.97 17.73
N THR A 31 -9.35 2.07 17.08
CA THR A 31 -8.12 2.62 17.67
C THR A 31 -8.27 4.13 17.89
N VAL A 32 -8.72 4.86 16.87
CA VAL A 32 -8.96 6.30 16.98
C VAL A 32 -10.04 6.61 18.00
N ASP A 33 -11.12 5.82 18.07
CA ASP A 33 -12.18 5.95 19.07
C ASP A 33 -11.68 5.72 20.50
N ARG A 34 -10.77 4.76 20.68
CA ARG A 34 -10.07 4.56 21.95
C ARG A 34 -9.26 5.81 22.30
N TRP A 35 -8.45 6.31 21.37
CA TRP A 35 -7.62 7.48 21.62
C TRP A 35 -8.44 8.74 21.93
N LYS A 36 -9.60 8.92 21.30
CA LYS A 36 -10.55 10.00 21.64
C LYS A 36 -11.03 9.87 23.10
N ARG A 37 -11.31 8.66 23.58
CA ARG A 37 -11.63 8.43 25.01
C ARG A 37 -10.44 8.66 25.95
N GLU A 38 -9.22 8.49 25.47
CA GLU A 38 -7.97 8.77 26.19
C GLU A 38 -7.53 10.23 26.09
N GLY A 39 -8.38 11.12 25.51
CA GLY A 39 -8.16 12.56 25.45
C GLY A 39 -7.58 13.08 24.14
N LEU A 40 -7.53 12.27 23.07
CA LEU A 40 -7.18 12.77 21.75
C LEU A 40 -8.27 13.73 21.25
N THR A 41 -7.84 14.94 20.90
CA THR A 41 -8.65 15.89 20.13
C THR A 41 -7.96 16.11 18.79
N ILE A 42 -8.63 15.73 17.70
CA ILE A 42 -8.10 15.96 16.36
C ILE A 42 -8.41 17.40 15.98
N ARG A 43 -7.38 18.20 15.74
CA ARG A 43 -7.51 19.60 15.35
C ARG A 43 -7.81 19.67 13.85
N SER A 44 -8.94 20.25 13.50
CA SER A 44 -9.22 20.57 12.10
C SER A 44 -8.14 21.51 11.56
N MET A 45 -7.63 21.19 10.38
CA MET A 45 -6.65 22.00 9.66
C MET A 45 -7.21 22.29 8.27
N ASP A 46 -7.21 23.56 7.89
CA ASP A 46 -7.77 23.98 6.61
C ASP A 46 -7.06 23.32 5.43
N GLY A 47 -7.86 22.72 4.55
CA GLY A 47 -7.34 21.96 3.40
C GLY A 47 -6.79 20.56 3.71
N TYR A 48 -6.88 20.05 4.95
CA TYR A 48 -6.46 18.70 5.34
C TYR A 48 -7.66 17.84 5.73
N SER A 49 -7.65 16.57 5.33
CA SER A 49 -8.57 15.58 5.89
C SER A 49 -8.28 15.35 7.39
N GLU A 50 -9.26 14.79 8.13
CA GLU A 50 -9.05 14.42 9.54
C GLU A 50 -7.85 13.46 9.70
N TYR A 51 -7.67 12.56 8.77
CA TYR A 51 -6.53 11.62 8.75
C TYR A 51 -5.18 12.35 8.58
N GLU A 52 -5.07 13.25 7.60
CA GLU A 52 -3.85 14.02 7.37
C GLU A 52 -3.53 14.97 8.55
N ALA A 53 -4.57 15.58 9.13
CA ALA A 53 -4.41 16.43 10.32
C ALA A 53 -3.89 15.61 11.51
N LEU A 54 -4.37 14.39 11.69
CA LEU A 54 -3.90 13.48 12.73
C LEU A 54 -2.46 13.03 12.48
N GLN A 55 -2.07 12.70 11.25
CA GLN A 55 -0.67 12.38 10.90
C GLN A 55 0.26 13.53 11.33
N LEU A 56 -0.04 14.76 10.93
CA LEU A 56 0.74 15.95 11.30
C LEU A 56 0.76 16.17 12.82
N GLN A 57 -0.36 15.96 13.50
CA GLN A 57 -0.49 16.12 14.96
C GLN A 57 0.35 15.07 15.71
N MET A 58 0.54 13.88 15.14
CA MET A 58 1.43 12.85 15.68
C MET A 58 2.90 13.05 15.30
N GLY A 59 3.22 14.12 14.57
CA GLY A 59 4.58 14.43 14.14
C GLY A 59 5.10 13.57 13.00
N LEU A 60 4.20 12.97 12.21
CA LEU A 60 4.55 12.16 11.05
C LEU A 60 4.70 13.02 9.80
N ASP A 61 5.49 12.55 8.86
CA ASP A 61 5.57 13.11 7.51
C ASP A 61 4.28 12.78 6.75
N LEU A 62 3.85 13.70 5.89
CA LEU A 62 2.57 13.56 5.19
C LEU A 62 2.72 12.75 3.90
N HIS A 63 1.83 11.80 3.71
CA HIS A 63 1.55 11.20 2.41
C HIS A 63 0.09 11.42 2.02
N ALA A 64 -0.17 11.49 0.73
CA ALA A 64 -1.52 11.60 0.18
C ALA A 64 -1.79 10.36 -0.68
N GLN A 65 -2.50 9.40 -0.09
CA GLN A 65 -2.99 8.23 -0.80
C GLN A 65 -4.32 8.54 -1.49
N SER A 66 -4.43 8.14 -2.75
CA SER A 66 -5.69 8.10 -3.49
C SER A 66 -5.94 6.68 -3.93
N TRP A 67 -6.89 6.02 -3.27
CA TRP A 67 -7.37 4.69 -3.70
C TRP A 67 -8.44 4.88 -4.78
N ILE A 68 -8.21 4.33 -5.96
CA ILE A 68 -9.09 4.53 -7.12
C ILE A 68 -9.66 3.18 -7.52
N SER A 69 -10.93 2.96 -7.12
CA SER A 69 -11.63 1.71 -7.37
C SER A 69 -12.23 1.67 -8.77
N PHE A 70 -12.25 0.48 -9.38
CA PHE A 70 -12.97 0.24 -10.63
C PHE A 70 -14.48 0.04 -10.39
N THR A 71 -14.94 -0.12 -9.15
CA THR A 71 -16.35 -0.20 -8.79
C THR A 71 -16.95 1.17 -8.52
N THR A 72 -18.27 1.31 -8.62
CA THR A 72 -19.00 2.54 -8.35
C THR A 72 -20.07 2.33 -7.26
N ALA A 73 -20.74 3.39 -6.85
CA ALA A 73 -21.88 3.28 -5.94
C ALA A 73 -23.07 2.49 -6.54
N ALA A 74 -23.13 2.35 -7.87
CA ALA A 74 -24.14 1.58 -8.59
C ALA A 74 -23.78 0.10 -8.72
N THR A 75 -22.55 -0.28 -8.46
CA THR A 75 -22.11 -1.69 -8.49
C THR A 75 -22.86 -2.49 -7.42
N PRO A 76 -23.46 -3.64 -7.76
CA PRO A 76 -24.10 -4.50 -6.79
C PRO A 76 -23.16 -4.87 -5.63
N ARG A 77 -23.71 -5.01 -4.44
CA ARG A 77 -22.93 -5.44 -3.27
C ARG A 77 -23.04 -6.93 -3.07
N ALA A 78 -21.94 -7.55 -2.64
CA ALA A 78 -21.96 -8.93 -2.21
C ALA A 78 -22.97 -9.13 -1.05
N PRO A 79 -23.78 -10.22 -1.05
CA PRO A 79 -24.80 -10.45 -0.03
C PRO A 79 -24.22 -10.67 1.38
N SER A 80 -22.96 -11.08 1.46
CA SER A 80 -22.20 -11.23 2.72
C SER A 80 -20.70 -11.14 2.44
N HIS A 81 -19.90 -11.03 3.52
CA HIS A 81 -18.44 -11.02 3.38
C HIS A 81 -17.94 -12.27 2.65
N GLY A 82 -17.15 -12.07 1.62
CA GLY A 82 -16.54 -13.13 0.80
C GLY A 82 -17.48 -13.82 -0.18
N ALA A 83 -18.76 -13.44 -0.23
CA ALA A 83 -19.70 -13.95 -1.22
C ALA A 83 -19.49 -13.28 -2.59
N PRO A 84 -19.82 -13.96 -3.70
CA PRO A 84 -19.70 -13.41 -5.03
C PRO A 84 -20.74 -12.33 -5.32
N ILE A 85 -20.36 -11.33 -6.13
CA ILE A 85 -21.28 -10.41 -6.82
C ILE A 85 -21.73 -11.04 -8.14
N ILE A 86 -20.81 -11.75 -8.79
CA ILE A 86 -21.04 -12.46 -10.06
C ILE A 86 -20.49 -13.88 -9.96
N THR A 87 -21.05 -14.79 -10.77
CA THR A 87 -20.62 -16.19 -10.87
C THR A 87 -20.41 -16.67 -12.31
N SER A 88 -20.64 -15.79 -13.30
CA SER A 88 -20.51 -16.12 -14.72
C SER A 88 -20.16 -14.93 -15.58
N MET A 89 -19.75 -15.19 -16.81
CA MET A 89 -19.51 -14.16 -17.83
C MET A 89 -20.78 -13.35 -18.12
N GLU A 90 -21.95 -14.00 -18.17
CA GLU A 90 -23.23 -13.32 -18.41
C GLU A 90 -23.54 -12.31 -17.31
N GLU A 91 -23.34 -12.68 -16.05
CA GLU A 91 -23.53 -11.78 -14.91
C GLU A 91 -22.47 -10.66 -14.90
N TYR A 92 -21.23 -10.96 -15.29
CA TYR A 92 -20.20 -9.92 -15.44
C TYR A 92 -20.60 -8.88 -16.47
N GLU A 93 -20.98 -9.29 -17.68
CA GLU A 93 -21.41 -8.36 -18.74
C GLU A 93 -22.66 -7.57 -18.31
N ALA A 94 -23.57 -8.17 -17.54
CA ALA A 94 -24.75 -7.47 -17.02
C ALA A 94 -24.41 -6.33 -16.05
N ILE A 95 -23.39 -6.49 -15.19
CA ILE A 95 -22.98 -5.46 -14.21
C ILE A 95 -21.94 -4.49 -14.77
N LYS A 96 -21.25 -4.84 -15.86
CA LYS A 96 -20.15 -4.07 -16.43
C LYS A 96 -20.47 -2.57 -16.66
N PRO A 97 -21.69 -2.16 -17.01
CA PRO A 97 -22.05 -0.72 -17.08
C PRO A 97 -21.96 0.02 -15.74
N THR A 98 -21.87 -0.68 -14.63
CA THR A 98 -21.69 -0.09 -13.27
C THR A 98 -20.25 -0.07 -12.80
N LEU A 99 -19.34 -0.62 -13.62
CA LEU A 99 -17.91 -0.69 -13.35
C LEU A 99 -17.16 0.36 -14.18
N TYR A 100 -15.87 0.55 -13.87
CA TYR A 100 -14.91 1.30 -14.67
C TYR A 100 -15.32 2.76 -14.95
N PRO A 101 -15.60 3.59 -13.92
CA PRO A 101 -16.05 4.96 -14.08
C PRO A 101 -15.10 5.78 -14.97
N ASP A 102 -15.67 6.66 -15.82
CA ASP A 102 -14.87 7.48 -16.74
C ASP A 102 -14.08 8.57 -15.99
N ASN A 103 -14.67 9.12 -14.94
CA ASN A 103 -14.08 10.20 -14.14
C ASN A 103 -14.08 9.82 -12.64
N PRO A 104 -13.16 8.93 -12.18
CA PRO A 104 -13.12 8.51 -10.79
C PRO A 104 -12.42 9.50 -9.86
N LEU A 105 -11.79 10.55 -10.39
CA LEU A 105 -10.94 11.46 -9.65
C LEU A 105 -11.73 12.65 -9.08
N ASP A 106 -11.42 13.06 -7.87
CA ASP A 106 -11.83 14.35 -7.31
C ASP A 106 -10.85 15.44 -7.76
N ASP A 107 -11.30 16.29 -8.71
CA ASP A 107 -10.50 17.32 -9.34
C ASP A 107 -9.89 18.32 -8.33
N GLU A 108 -10.65 18.75 -7.33
CA GLU A 108 -10.18 19.70 -6.31
C GLU A 108 -9.09 19.06 -5.45
N ARG A 109 -9.32 17.81 -5.04
CA ARG A 109 -8.35 17.02 -4.27
C ARG A 109 -7.07 16.78 -5.06
N MET A 110 -7.16 16.41 -6.35
CA MET A 110 -5.97 16.18 -7.20
C MET A 110 -5.14 17.46 -7.36
N ARG A 111 -5.77 18.61 -7.58
CA ARG A 111 -5.08 19.91 -7.65
C ARG A 111 -4.40 20.29 -6.34
N LEU A 112 -5.03 19.99 -5.20
CA LEU A 112 -4.44 20.23 -3.88
C LEU A 112 -3.18 19.36 -3.68
N ILE A 113 -3.28 18.07 -3.99
CA ILE A 113 -2.16 17.13 -3.89
C ILE A 113 -1.01 17.59 -4.81
N ALA A 114 -1.30 17.97 -6.07
CA ALA A 114 -0.31 18.47 -7.01
C ALA A 114 0.48 19.68 -6.49
N ARG A 115 -0.22 20.65 -5.86
CA ARG A 115 0.44 21.81 -5.24
C ARG A 115 1.38 21.39 -4.12
N ARG A 116 0.92 20.52 -3.21
CA ARG A 116 1.71 20.02 -2.08
C ARG A 116 2.91 19.19 -2.53
N GLN A 117 2.75 18.39 -3.58
CA GLN A 117 3.86 17.65 -4.17
C GLN A 117 4.92 18.61 -4.71
N LYS A 118 4.52 19.65 -5.44
CA LYS A 118 5.44 20.67 -5.96
C LYS A 118 6.18 21.41 -4.85
N GLU A 119 5.53 21.65 -3.71
CA GLU A 119 6.12 22.24 -2.51
C GLU A 119 7.03 21.26 -1.76
N GLY A 120 6.97 19.98 -2.09
CA GLY A 120 7.73 18.93 -1.43
C GLY A 120 7.17 18.54 -0.05
N SER A 121 6.00 19.03 0.32
CA SER A 121 5.39 18.83 1.65
C SER A 121 4.66 17.49 1.81
N VAL A 122 4.46 16.74 0.72
CA VAL A 122 3.74 15.46 0.71
C VAL A 122 4.41 14.46 -0.21
N VAL A 123 4.33 13.19 0.16
CA VAL A 123 4.61 12.04 -0.73
C VAL A 123 3.30 11.63 -1.38
N THR A 124 3.27 11.59 -2.71
CA THR A 124 2.06 11.23 -3.46
C THR A 124 2.00 9.74 -3.75
N TRP A 125 0.85 9.14 -3.43
CA TRP A 125 0.61 7.73 -3.55
C TRP A 125 -0.77 7.46 -4.17
N ILE A 126 -0.82 6.64 -5.22
CA ILE A 126 -2.07 6.10 -5.74
C ILE A 126 -2.13 4.58 -5.54
N THR A 127 -3.32 4.06 -5.27
CA THR A 127 -3.59 2.63 -5.19
C THR A 127 -4.61 2.24 -6.24
N LEU A 128 -4.27 1.23 -7.03
CA LEU A 128 -5.15 0.58 -8.00
C LEU A 128 -5.35 -0.88 -7.57
N GLU A 129 -6.52 -1.45 -7.88
CA GLU A 129 -6.73 -2.87 -7.63
C GLU A 129 -5.88 -3.71 -8.57
N GLY A 130 -5.27 -4.75 -8.00
CA GLY A 130 -4.40 -5.68 -8.72
C GLY A 130 -5.16 -6.78 -9.46
N MET A 131 -4.43 -7.63 -10.13
CA MET A 131 -4.96 -8.67 -11.03
C MET A 131 -5.45 -9.91 -10.28
N PHE A 132 -5.08 -10.07 -9.03
CA PHE A 132 -5.65 -11.07 -8.12
C PHE A 132 -6.81 -10.48 -7.31
N TRP A 133 -6.60 -9.31 -6.71
CA TRP A 133 -7.61 -8.67 -5.86
C TRP A 133 -8.84 -8.21 -6.64
N GLY A 134 -8.67 -7.62 -7.81
CA GLY A 134 -9.79 -7.09 -8.59
C GLY A 134 -10.84 -8.16 -8.93
N PRO A 135 -10.48 -9.30 -9.55
CA PRO A 135 -11.42 -10.41 -9.75
C PRO A 135 -12.03 -10.93 -8.44
N ARG A 136 -11.26 -11.00 -7.34
CA ARG A 136 -11.76 -11.43 -6.03
C ARG A 136 -12.88 -10.52 -5.50
N VAL A 137 -12.81 -9.20 -5.76
CA VAL A 137 -13.89 -8.27 -5.38
C VAL A 137 -15.22 -8.65 -6.03
N LEU A 138 -15.19 -9.15 -7.26
CA LEU A 138 -16.39 -9.54 -8.01
C LEU A 138 -16.83 -10.98 -7.74
N LEU A 139 -15.89 -11.91 -7.73
CA LEU A 139 -16.15 -13.34 -7.63
C LEU A 139 -16.27 -13.86 -6.18
N GLY A 140 -15.89 -13.03 -5.19
CA GLY A 140 -15.82 -13.46 -3.79
C GLY A 140 -14.55 -14.25 -3.49
N ILE A 141 -14.38 -14.72 -2.24
CA ILE A 141 -13.10 -15.29 -1.79
C ILE A 141 -12.87 -16.68 -2.38
N GLU A 142 -13.78 -17.63 -2.10
CA GLU A 142 -13.62 -19.02 -2.48
C GLU A 142 -13.90 -19.26 -3.97
N PRO A 143 -15.00 -18.75 -4.57
CA PRO A 143 -15.25 -18.92 -6.00
C PRO A 143 -14.15 -18.33 -6.89
N HIS A 144 -13.52 -17.22 -6.47
CA HIS A 144 -12.38 -16.64 -7.18
C HIS A 144 -11.22 -17.64 -7.32
N LEU A 145 -10.90 -18.40 -6.26
CA LEU A 145 -9.81 -19.38 -6.31
C LEU A 145 -10.10 -20.55 -7.26
N TYR A 146 -11.35 -20.93 -7.41
CA TYR A 146 -11.75 -21.95 -8.40
C TYR A 146 -11.79 -21.39 -9.83
N ALA A 147 -12.14 -20.12 -10.02
CA ALA A 147 -12.27 -19.51 -11.33
C ALA A 147 -10.97 -19.57 -12.16
N PHE A 148 -9.81 -19.63 -11.53
CA PHE A 148 -8.53 -19.85 -12.25
C PHE A 148 -8.49 -21.16 -13.06
N TYR A 149 -9.31 -22.14 -12.69
CA TYR A 149 -9.40 -23.45 -13.35
C TYR A 149 -10.70 -23.61 -14.12
N ASP A 150 -11.80 -23.15 -13.53
CA ASP A 150 -13.15 -23.43 -14.02
C ASP A 150 -13.60 -22.44 -15.09
N ASP A 151 -13.15 -21.17 -15.00
CA ASP A 151 -13.50 -20.10 -15.96
C ASP A 151 -12.34 -19.13 -16.24
N PRO A 152 -11.25 -19.62 -16.87
CA PRO A 152 -10.09 -18.79 -17.18
C PRO A 152 -10.44 -17.63 -18.14
N GLU A 153 -11.46 -17.79 -19.00
CA GLU A 153 -11.88 -16.74 -19.93
C GLU A 153 -12.50 -15.55 -19.18
N LEU A 154 -13.33 -15.79 -18.18
CA LEU A 154 -13.87 -14.75 -17.30
C LEU A 154 -12.75 -14.02 -16.56
N MET A 155 -11.81 -14.76 -15.98
CA MET A 155 -10.66 -14.19 -15.27
C MET A 155 -9.83 -13.27 -16.21
N HIS A 156 -9.52 -13.72 -17.40
CA HIS A 156 -8.81 -12.93 -18.39
C HIS A 156 -9.61 -11.71 -18.85
N THR A 157 -10.93 -11.83 -18.98
CA THR A 157 -11.79 -10.72 -19.40
C THR A 157 -11.81 -9.63 -18.33
N ILE A 158 -12.02 -10.00 -17.07
CA ILE A 158 -11.97 -9.05 -15.94
C ILE A 158 -10.60 -8.36 -15.88
N ASN A 159 -9.52 -9.12 -15.97
CA ASN A 159 -8.16 -8.56 -15.88
C ASN A 159 -7.81 -7.63 -17.06
N ARG A 160 -8.28 -7.92 -18.27
CA ARG A 160 -8.15 -6.99 -19.41
C ARG A 160 -8.87 -5.66 -19.14
N ASP A 161 -10.10 -5.73 -18.65
CA ASP A 161 -10.90 -4.55 -18.38
C ASP A 161 -10.32 -3.69 -17.24
N ILE A 162 -9.87 -4.34 -16.15
CA ILE A 162 -9.15 -3.67 -15.04
C ILE A 162 -7.85 -3.02 -15.55
N THR A 163 -7.10 -3.70 -16.42
CA THR A 163 -5.87 -3.15 -17.01
C THR A 163 -6.17 -1.89 -17.82
N ALA A 164 -7.18 -1.95 -18.68
CA ALA A 164 -7.59 -0.80 -19.51
C ALA A 164 -8.05 0.39 -18.63
N PHE A 165 -8.85 0.12 -17.59
CA PHE A 165 -9.25 1.12 -16.61
C PHE A 165 -8.05 1.71 -15.88
N SER A 166 -7.18 0.89 -15.32
CA SER A 166 -6.01 1.30 -14.54
C SER A 166 -5.07 2.20 -15.36
N MET A 167 -4.83 1.87 -16.62
CA MET A 167 -4.00 2.69 -17.51
C MET A 167 -4.65 4.03 -17.81
N ARG A 168 -5.96 4.05 -18.11
CA ARG A 168 -6.70 5.30 -18.35
C ARG A 168 -6.66 6.21 -17.12
N VAL A 169 -6.92 5.66 -15.93
CA VAL A 169 -6.92 6.43 -14.68
C VAL A 169 -5.52 6.92 -14.33
N TYR A 170 -4.50 6.11 -14.54
CA TYR A 170 -3.12 6.55 -14.33
C TYR A 170 -2.76 7.75 -15.24
N GLU A 171 -3.18 7.73 -16.50
CA GLU A 171 -3.01 8.88 -17.42
C GLU A 171 -3.75 10.12 -16.88
N GLN A 172 -4.99 9.97 -16.43
CA GLN A 172 -5.76 11.08 -15.83
C GLN A 172 -5.08 11.65 -14.58
N VAL A 173 -4.51 10.82 -13.71
CA VAL A 173 -3.73 11.29 -12.56
C VAL A 173 -2.50 12.07 -13.01
N CYS A 174 -1.80 11.58 -14.05
CA CYS A 174 -0.62 12.23 -14.59
C CYS A 174 -0.88 13.62 -15.23
N GLU A 175 -2.13 13.97 -15.52
CA GLU A 175 -2.51 15.33 -15.90
C GLU A 175 -2.36 16.33 -14.73
N TYR A 176 -2.42 15.86 -13.47
CA TYR A 176 -2.24 16.67 -12.27
C TYR A 176 -0.82 16.56 -11.73
N PHE A 177 -0.32 15.35 -11.57
CA PHE A 177 1.02 15.05 -11.05
C PHE A 177 1.46 13.63 -11.40
N VAL A 178 2.76 13.41 -11.51
CA VAL A 178 3.31 12.05 -11.56
C VAL A 178 3.42 11.54 -10.12
N PRO A 179 2.75 10.42 -9.76
CA PRO A 179 2.84 9.87 -8.41
C PRO A 179 4.29 9.51 -8.03
N ASP A 180 4.70 9.80 -6.80
CA ASP A 180 6.03 9.39 -6.29
C ASP A 180 6.13 7.86 -6.22
N PHE A 181 5.02 7.21 -5.84
CA PHE A 181 4.85 5.76 -5.96
C PHE A 181 3.39 5.39 -6.11
N MET A 182 3.17 4.16 -6.51
CA MET A 182 1.85 3.56 -6.58
C MET A 182 1.88 2.14 -6.03
N THR A 183 0.74 1.64 -5.60
CA THR A 183 0.55 0.23 -5.24
C THR A 183 -0.51 -0.42 -6.11
N PHE A 184 -0.27 -1.66 -6.51
CA PHE A 184 -1.35 -2.59 -6.82
C PHE A 184 -1.76 -3.28 -5.52
N ALA A 185 -3.03 -3.14 -5.12
CA ALA A 185 -3.61 -3.90 -4.02
C ALA A 185 -3.83 -5.34 -4.50
N GLU A 186 -3.11 -6.29 -3.93
CA GLU A 186 -3.18 -7.70 -4.36
C GLU A 186 -3.66 -8.66 -3.28
N ASP A 187 -3.24 -8.50 -2.03
CA ASP A 187 -3.60 -9.43 -0.94
C ASP A 187 -3.59 -10.91 -1.36
N MET A 188 -2.53 -11.29 -2.06
CA MET A 188 -2.40 -12.58 -2.72
C MET A 188 -1.79 -13.66 -1.82
N SER A 189 -1.34 -13.29 -0.63
CA SER A 189 -0.70 -14.20 0.32
C SER A 189 -1.46 -14.26 1.65
N TYR A 190 -1.22 -15.31 2.40
CA TYR A 190 -1.66 -15.50 3.78
C TYR A 190 -0.48 -16.02 4.61
N ASN A 191 -0.68 -16.41 5.87
CA ASN A 191 0.44 -16.76 6.78
C ASN A 191 1.35 -17.90 6.29
N ASN A 192 0.90 -18.73 5.36
CA ASN A 192 1.66 -19.86 4.83
C ASN A 192 2.13 -19.66 3.38
N GLY A 193 2.09 -18.41 2.86
CA GLY A 193 2.50 -18.07 1.51
C GLY A 193 1.35 -17.74 0.55
N PRO A 194 1.61 -17.69 -0.76
CA PRO A 194 0.64 -17.27 -1.75
C PRO A 194 -0.53 -18.25 -1.91
N MET A 195 -1.72 -17.71 -2.22
CA MET A 195 -2.96 -18.46 -2.42
C MET A 195 -3.05 -19.11 -3.81
N ILE A 196 -2.19 -18.69 -4.74
CA ILE A 196 -2.11 -19.22 -6.10
C ILE A 196 -0.71 -19.76 -6.38
N SER A 197 -0.59 -20.60 -7.39
CA SER A 197 0.70 -21.09 -7.85
C SER A 197 1.44 -20.07 -8.72
N GLU A 198 2.75 -20.24 -8.89
CA GLU A 198 3.53 -19.45 -9.86
C GLU A 198 2.99 -19.59 -11.29
N ALA A 199 2.48 -20.76 -11.67
CA ALA A 199 1.88 -20.98 -12.98
C ALA A 199 0.64 -20.07 -13.18
N GLN A 200 -0.25 -20.00 -12.20
CA GLN A 200 -1.41 -19.11 -12.24
C GLN A 200 -0.99 -17.63 -12.24
N PHE A 201 0.01 -17.25 -11.43
CA PHE A 201 0.55 -15.89 -11.49
C PHE A 201 1.08 -15.55 -12.89
N ASN A 202 1.83 -16.47 -13.51
CA ASN A 202 2.39 -16.28 -14.84
C ASN A 202 1.32 -16.16 -15.93
N GLU A 203 0.19 -16.80 -15.78
CA GLU A 203 -0.92 -16.80 -16.73
C GLU A 203 -1.85 -15.60 -16.52
N PHE A 204 -2.30 -15.36 -15.26
CA PHE A 204 -3.39 -14.42 -14.97
C PHE A 204 -2.95 -13.06 -14.42
N VAL A 205 -1.71 -12.90 -13.94
CA VAL A 205 -1.23 -11.64 -13.34
C VAL A 205 -0.10 -11.03 -14.18
N LEU A 206 0.95 -11.80 -14.44
CA LEU A 206 2.16 -11.32 -15.09
C LEU A 206 1.95 -10.63 -16.45
N PRO A 207 1.08 -11.11 -17.38
CA PRO A 207 0.90 -10.48 -18.68
C PRO A 207 0.33 -9.05 -18.57
N TYR A 208 -0.53 -8.81 -17.60
CA TYR A 208 -1.16 -7.52 -17.35
C TYR A 208 -0.18 -6.55 -16.68
N TYR A 209 0.60 -7.01 -15.70
CA TYR A 209 1.65 -6.20 -15.09
C TYR A 209 2.71 -5.77 -16.10
N ARG A 210 3.06 -6.64 -17.03
CA ARG A 210 4.00 -6.29 -18.13
C ARG A 210 3.47 -5.21 -19.08
N GLN A 211 2.16 -5.02 -19.14
CA GLN A 211 1.55 -3.92 -19.90
C GLN A 211 1.54 -2.61 -19.11
N MET A 212 1.28 -2.67 -17.80
CA MET A 212 1.07 -1.49 -16.97
C MET A 212 2.37 -0.92 -16.38
N ILE A 213 3.27 -1.78 -15.90
CA ILE A 213 4.44 -1.35 -15.12
C ILE A 213 5.45 -0.53 -15.94
N PRO A 214 5.84 -0.93 -17.17
CA PRO A 214 6.86 -0.18 -17.91
C PRO A 214 6.48 1.30 -18.14
N PRO A 215 5.29 1.66 -18.68
CA PRO A 215 4.95 3.07 -18.90
C PRO A 215 4.84 3.88 -17.59
N MET A 216 4.45 3.27 -16.46
CA MET A 216 4.42 3.93 -15.16
C MET A 216 5.85 4.28 -14.69
N LYS A 217 6.78 3.34 -14.83
CA LYS A 217 8.19 3.54 -14.50
C LYS A 217 8.88 4.55 -15.41
N GLU A 218 8.59 4.54 -16.70
CA GLU A 218 9.13 5.50 -17.66
C GLU A 218 8.73 6.95 -17.31
N ARG A 219 7.57 7.15 -16.70
CA ARG A 219 7.15 8.46 -16.18
C ARG A 219 7.77 8.81 -14.82
N GLY A 220 8.46 7.87 -14.17
CA GLY A 220 9.14 8.08 -12.89
C GLY A 220 8.36 7.64 -11.65
N THR A 221 7.19 7.02 -11.80
CA THR A 221 6.43 6.43 -10.69
C THR A 221 7.09 5.13 -10.23
N ARG A 222 7.38 5.00 -8.92
CA ARG A 222 7.82 3.73 -8.33
C ARG A 222 6.63 2.78 -8.18
N VAL A 223 6.77 1.56 -8.69
CA VAL A 223 5.67 0.57 -8.68
C VAL A 223 5.85 -0.43 -7.55
N PHE A 224 4.90 -0.45 -6.64
CA PHE A 224 4.83 -1.34 -5.50
C PHE A 224 3.63 -2.30 -5.61
N VAL A 225 3.67 -3.35 -4.80
CA VAL A 225 2.54 -4.21 -4.50
C VAL A 225 2.20 -4.07 -3.02
N ASP A 226 0.91 -4.01 -2.71
CA ASP A 226 0.35 -4.11 -1.37
C ASP A 226 -0.21 -5.52 -1.21
N SER A 227 0.42 -6.34 -0.38
CA SER A 227 0.00 -7.73 -0.16
C SER A 227 0.36 -8.17 1.26
N ASP A 228 -0.67 -8.46 2.01
CA ASP A 228 -0.56 -9.04 3.35
C ASP A 228 0.01 -10.47 3.34
N GLY A 229 0.30 -11.00 4.51
CA GLY A 229 0.75 -12.37 4.71
C GLY A 229 2.24 -12.61 4.44
N ASP A 230 2.61 -13.89 4.31
CA ASP A 230 3.98 -14.27 3.94
C ASP A 230 4.19 -14.16 2.42
N ILE A 231 4.82 -13.08 2.02
CA ILE A 231 5.12 -12.78 0.61
C ILE A 231 6.42 -13.40 0.11
N SER A 232 7.14 -14.14 0.95
CA SER A 232 8.52 -14.59 0.66
C SER A 232 8.61 -15.45 -0.59
N LEU A 233 7.58 -16.28 -0.86
CA LEU A 233 7.51 -17.12 -2.06
C LEU A 233 6.99 -16.36 -3.29
N ALA A 234 6.14 -15.34 -3.11
CA ALA A 234 5.58 -14.54 -4.20
C ALA A 234 6.54 -13.43 -4.66
N LEU A 235 7.44 -12.95 -3.80
CA LEU A 235 8.35 -11.85 -4.12
C LEU A 235 9.16 -12.05 -5.42
N PRO A 236 9.73 -13.24 -5.74
CA PRO A 236 10.37 -13.47 -7.01
C PRO A 236 9.46 -13.24 -8.22
N TRP A 237 8.17 -13.54 -8.09
CA TRP A 237 7.19 -13.36 -9.17
C TRP A 237 6.93 -11.87 -9.42
N PHE A 238 6.80 -11.07 -8.36
CA PHE A 238 6.66 -9.62 -8.46
C PHE A 238 7.91 -8.97 -9.05
N VAL A 239 9.11 -9.39 -8.64
CA VAL A 239 10.37 -8.95 -9.26
C VAL A 239 10.40 -9.25 -10.76
N LYS A 240 10.01 -10.46 -11.17
CA LYS A 240 9.89 -10.90 -12.58
C LYS A 240 8.88 -10.05 -13.36
N ALA A 241 7.82 -9.57 -12.69
CA ALA A 241 6.83 -8.69 -13.28
C ALA A 241 7.31 -7.25 -13.47
N GLY A 242 8.43 -6.86 -12.83
CA GLY A 242 8.99 -5.52 -12.89
C GLY A 242 8.59 -4.61 -11.72
N VAL A 243 7.90 -5.14 -10.71
CA VAL A 243 7.60 -4.46 -9.44
C VAL A 243 8.91 -4.07 -8.77
N GLU A 244 8.97 -2.87 -8.19
CA GLU A 244 10.16 -2.32 -7.56
C GLU A 244 10.14 -2.39 -6.04
N GLY A 245 8.94 -2.52 -5.43
CA GLY A 245 8.81 -2.54 -3.99
C GLY A 245 7.55 -3.26 -3.51
N ILE A 246 7.49 -3.47 -2.21
CA ILE A 246 6.36 -4.15 -1.55
C ILE A 246 6.11 -3.58 -0.16
N LEU A 247 4.86 -3.61 0.27
CA LEU A 247 4.39 -3.38 1.62
C LEU A 247 3.29 -4.40 1.97
N PRO A 248 2.92 -4.64 3.23
CA PRO A 248 3.45 -4.05 4.46
C PRO A 248 4.52 -4.91 5.17
N LEU A 249 4.83 -6.12 4.69
CA LEU A 249 5.84 -7.03 5.24
C LEU A 249 5.48 -7.55 6.66
N GLU A 250 4.35 -8.23 6.77
CA GLU A 250 3.79 -8.64 8.05
C GLU A 250 4.72 -9.54 8.88
N ARG A 251 5.08 -9.06 10.08
CA ARG A 251 5.89 -9.80 11.05
C ARG A 251 5.16 -11.04 11.59
N GLN A 252 3.86 -10.92 11.82
CA GLN A 252 3.02 -12.02 12.32
C GLN A 252 2.89 -13.16 11.30
N ALA A 253 3.04 -12.86 10.01
CA ALA A 253 3.09 -13.87 8.96
C ALA A 253 4.48 -14.53 8.78
N GLY A 254 5.50 -14.07 9.53
CA GLY A 254 6.83 -14.66 9.48
C GLY A 254 7.79 -14.04 8.46
N VAL A 255 7.42 -12.91 7.84
CA VAL A 255 8.31 -12.21 6.91
C VAL A 255 9.63 -11.82 7.60
N ASP A 256 10.75 -12.11 6.96
CA ASP A 256 12.10 -11.82 7.41
C ASP A 256 12.76 -10.78 6.49
N LEU A 257 12.69 -9.52 6.88
CA LEU A 257 13.18 -8.40 6.06
C LEU A 257 14.70 -8.46 5.82
N GLU A 258 15.47 -8.96 6.78
CA GLU A 258 16.93 -9.05 6.63
C GLU A 258 17.28 -10.02 5.53
N LYS A 259 16.69 -11.22 5.51
CA LYS A 259 16.85 -12.20 4.43
C LYS A 259 16.35 -11.67 3.09
N LEU A 260 15.23 -10.95 3.09
CA LEU A 260 14.72 -10.33 1.85
C LEU A 260 15.70 -9.28 1.32
N ARG A 261 16.26 -8.43 2.19
CA ARG A 261 17.26 -7.43 1.80
C ARG A 261 18.54 -8.06 1.28
N GLU A 262 19.02 -9.12 1.90
CA GLU A 262 20.19 -9.87 1.40
C GLU A 262 19.95 -10.42 0.00
N LYS A 263 18.80 -11.05 -0.22
CA LYS A 263 18.45 -11.68 -1.50
C LYS A 263 18.11 -10.66 -2.59
N TYR A 264 17.50 -9.52 -2.20
CA TYR A 264 17.03 -8.48 -3.11
C TYR A 264 17.58 -7.09 -2.68
N PRO A 265 18.89 -6.83 -2.84
CA PRO A 265 19.55 -5.66 -2.26
C PRO A 265 19.06 -4.31 -2.81
N LYS A 266 18.39 -4.30 -3.96
CA LYS A 266 17.85 -3.09 -4.61
C LYS A 266 16.34 -3.01 -4.61
N PHE A 267 15.65 -4.01 -4.08
CA PHE A 267 14.20 -4.00 -3.94
C PHE A 267 13.77 -3.04 -2.82
N LEU A 268 12.64 -2.39 -2.99
CA LEU A 268 12.16 -1.35 -2.07
C LEU A 268 11.17 -1.95 -1.07
N PHE A 269 11.22 -1.47 0.18
CA PHE A 269 10.39 -1.97 1.25
C PHE A 269 9.75 -0.84 2.05
N ILE A 270 8.48 -1.01 2.45
CA ILE A 270 7.77 -0.11 3.38
C ILE A 270 7.08 -1.00 4.42
N GLY A 271 7.18 -0.66 5.72
CA GLY A 271 6.49 -1.38 6.78
C GLY A 271 7.42 -2.14 7.73
N HIS A 272 7.06 -3.37 8.05
CA HIS A 272 7.82 -4.38 8.81
C HIS A 272 8.08 -4.09 10.30
N TYR A 273 7.67 -2.92 10.83
CA TYR A 273 7.73 -2.70 12.28
C TYR A 273 6.61 -3.50 12.97
N ASP A 274 6.97 -4.37 13.90
CA ASP A 274 6.01 -5.20 14.63
C ASP A 274 5.08 -4.35 15.51
N LYS A 275 3.85 -4.08 15.01
CA LYS A 275 2.83 -3.34 15.77
C LYS A 275 2.49 -3.98 17.13
N MET A 276 2.72 -5.30 17.27
CA MET A 276 2.39 -6.04 18.49
C MET A 276 3.36 -5.78 19.66
N VAL A 277 4.45 -5.05 19.43
CA VAL A 277 5.32 -4.59 20.52
C VAL A 277 4.86 -3.28 21.15
N MET A 278 4.05 -2.48 20.44
CA MET A 278 3.59 -1.17 20.94
C MET A 278 2.86 -1.25 22.30
N PRO A 279 1.94 -2.23 22.55
CA PRO A 279 1.30 -2.37 23.85
C PRO A 279 2.25 -2.73 25.01
N LYS A 280 3.46 -3.20 24.68
CA LYS A 280 4.46 -3.64 25.67
C LYS A 280 5.31 -2.49 26.23
N GLY A 281 5.15 -1.27 25.71
CA GLY A 281 5.83 -0.07 26.17
C GLY A 281 7.15 0.24 25.47
N GLU A 282 7.81 1.32 25.91
CA GLU A 282 8.94 1.95 25.21
C GLU A 282 10.14 1.01 25.02
N GLU A 283 10.49 0.21 26.01
CA GLU A 283 11.65 -0.69 25.93
C GLU A 283 11.48 -1.71 24.79
N ALA A 284 10.30 -2.33 24.67
CA ALA A 284 9.99 -3.27 23.61
C ALA A 284 9.99 -2.59 22.23
N MET A 285 9.45 -1.36 22.15
CA MET A 285 9.47 -0.58 20.92
C MET A 285 10.90 -0.21 20.48
N ARG A 286 11.77 0.16 21.42
CA ARG A 286 13.19 0.43 21.13
C ARG A 286 13.92 -0.81 20.63
N ALA A 287 13.71 -1.95 21.27
CA ALA A 287 14.31 -3.21 20.82
C ALA A 287 13.91 -3.55 19.38
N GLU A 288 12.66 -3.28 18.99
CA GLU A 288 12.20 -3.50 17.63
C GLU A 288 12.85 -2.53 16.64
N PHE A 289 13.01 -1.25 16.96
CA PHE A 289 13.76 -0.32 16.12
C PHE A 289 15.25 -0.67 16.01
N GLU A 290 15.89 -1.13 17.09
CA GLU A 290 17.29 -1.60 17.03
C GLU A 290 17.44 -2.82 16.09
N ARG A 291 16.46 -3.72 16.06
CA ARG A 291 16.41 -4.82 15.09
C ARG A 291 16.34 -4.34 13.66
N LEU A 292 15.55 -3.29 13.38
CA LEU A 292 15.37 -2.72 12.04
C LEU A 292 16.55 -1.84 11.59
N LEU A 293 17.28 -1.24 12.51
CA LEU A 293 18.30 -0.24 12.24
C LEU A 293 19.35 -0.66 11.20
N PRO A 294 19.85 -1.92 11.18
CA PRO A 294 20.80 -2.34 10.14
C PRO A 294 20.25 -2.25 8.72
N VAL A 295 18.96 -2.58 8.51
CA VAL A 295 18.31 -2.47 7.19
C VAL A 295 17.96 -1.01 6.88
N MET A 296 17.51 -0.24 7.86
CA MET A 296 17.22 1.20 7.70
C MET A 296 18.45 1.95 7.15
N ARG A 297 19.65 1.61 7.60
CA ARG A 297 20.92 2.24 7.17
C ARG A 297 21.31 1.92 5.72
N GLN A 298 20.74 0.88 5.13
CA GLN A 298 21.07 0.48 3.76
C GLN A 298 20.36 1.32 2.70
N GLY A 299 19.28 2.06 3.05
CA GLY A 299 18.40 2.75 2.12
C GLY A 299 17.38 1.82 1.45
N GLY A 300 16.50 2.38 0.61
CA GLY A 300 15.44 1.62 -0.06
C GLY A 300 14.42 1.01 0.90
N PHE A 301 14.33 1.52 2.13
CA PHE A 301 13.41 1.06 3.17
C PHE A 301 12.83 2.24 3.95
N VAL A 302 11.53 2.30 4.05
CA VAL A 302 10.79 3.21 4.93
C VAL A 302 10.23 2.38 6.09
N PRO A 303 10.78 2.55 7.32
CA PRO A 303 10.24 1.88 8.48
C PRO A 303 8.84 2.43 8.80
N SER A 304 7.90 1.55 8.99
CA SER A 304 6.52 1.84 9.37
C SER A 304 5.89 0.56 9.92
N VAL A 305 4.71 0.64 10.50
CA VAL A 305 4.04 -0.57 11.01
C VAL A 305 3.86 -1.64 9.93
N ASP A 306 3.87 -2.89 10.36
CA ASP A 306 3.66 -4.07 9.50
C ASP A 306 2.19 -4.31 9.10
N HIS A 307 1.28 -3.59 9.68
CA HIS A 307 -0.15 -3.47 9.36
C HIS A 307 -0.79 -2.41 10.25
N GLN A 308 -2.06 -2.08 10.02
CA GLN A 308 -2.82 -1.07 10.79
C GLN A 308 -2.64 -1.22 12.31
N THR A 309 -2.39 -0.12 13.01
CA THR A 309 -2.26 -0.08 14.48
C THR A 309 -3.55 -0.53 15.16
N PRO A 310 -3.54 -1.63 15.95
CA PRO A 310 -4.75 -2.21 16.51
C PRO A 310 -5.27 -1.46 17.74
N PRO A 311 -6.56 -1.65 18.13
CA PRO A 311 -7.17 -0.98 19.28
C PRO A 311 -6.51 -1.30 20.65
N GLY A 312 -5.65 -2.32 20.70
CA GLY A 312 -4.83 -2.63 21.90
C GLY A 312 -3.77 -1.58 22.22
N VAL A 313 -3.41 -0.70 21.28
CA VAL A 313 -2.39 0.33 21.46
C VAL A 313 -3.03 1.60 22.05
N SER A 314 -2.54 2.07 23.21
CA SER A 314 -2.98 3.33 23.82
C SER A 314 -2.45 4.56 23.06
N LEU A 315 -3.09 5.70 23.23
CA LEU A 315 -2.62 6.99 22.68
C LEU A 315 -1.20 7.32 23.16
N GLU A 316 -0.91 7.05 24.43
CA GLU A 316 0.42 7.28 25.02
C GLU A 316 1.48 6.41 24.32
N ASN A 317 1.22 5.12 24.16
CA ASN A 317 2.14 4.20 23.49
C ASN A 317 2.34 4.57 22.02
N TYR A 318 1.26 5.01 21.32
CA TYR A 318 1.41 5.46 19.95
C TYR A 318 2.27 6.73 19.83
N LYS A 319 2.13 7.69 20.75
CA LYS A 319 2.99 8.88 20.80
C LYS A 319 4.46 8.51 21.06
N ILE A 320 4.70 7.53 21.94
CA ILE A 320 6.05 6.99 22.15
C ILE A 320 6.59 6.39 20.87
N TYR A 321 5.81 5.55 20.18
CA TYR A 321 6.19 4.97 18.89
C TYR A 321 6.54 6.06 17.85
N ALA A 322 5.69 7.05 17.65
CA ALA A 322 5.92 8.12 16.67
C ALA A 322 7.20 8.93 16.99
N ARG A 323 7.48 9.19 18.28
CA ARG A 323 8.72 9.82 18.72
C ARG A 323 9.94 8.94 18.42
N LEU A 324 9.86 7.64 18.72
CA LEU A 324 10.93 6.68 18.45
C LEU A 324 11.15 6.50 16.95
N LEU A 325 10.09 6.42 16.15
CA LEU A 325 10.20 6.35 14.70
C LEU A 325 11.07 7.50 14.17
N ARG A 326 10.81 8.73 14.60
CA ARG A 326 11.63 9.89 14.23
C ARG A 326 13.08 9.76 14.71
N GLU A 327 13.28 9.41 15.98
CA GLU A 327 14.62 9.22 16.57
C GLU A 327 15.47 8.22 15.76
N TYR A 328 14.86 7.09 15.38
CA TYR A 328 15.56 6.05 14.62
C TYR A 328 15.71 6.38 13.14
N CYS A 329 14.79 7.13 12.54
CA CYS A 329 14.94 7.66 11.20
C CYS A 329 16.13 8.64 11.11
N GLU A 330 16.33 9.50 12.11
CA GLU A 330 17.49 10.39 12.23
C GLU A 330 18.79 9.60 12.50
N LYS A 331 18.74 8.62 13.43
CA LYS A 331 19.88 7.75 13.76
C LYS A 331 20.35 6.91 12.57
N ALA A 332 19.43 6.46 11.73
CA ALA A 332 19.75 5.66 10.55
C ALA A 332 20.42 6.50 9.44
N ALA A 333 20.10 7.78 9.34
CA ALA A 333 20.70 8.70 8.36
C ALA A 333 22.13 9.12 8.73
N GLN A 334 22.52 9.05 10.00
CA GLN A 334 23.86 9.30 10.49
C GLN A 334 24.73 8.06 10.21
N ARG A 335 25.38 8.04 9.04
CA ARG A 335 26.28 6.94 8.62
C ARG A 335 27.69 7.13 9.18
#